data_e6650e0664100154f4f4856273c26a04
#
_entry.id   e6650e0664100154f4f4856273c26a04
#
_cell.length_a   1.000
_cell.length_b   1.000
_cell.length_c   1.000
_cell.angle_alpha   90.00
_cell.angle_beta   90.00
_cell.angle_gamma   90.00
#
_symmetry.space_group_name_H-M   'P 1'
#
loop_
_entity.id
_entity.type
_entity.pdbx_description
1 polymer ?
#
loop_
_entity_poly.entity_id
_entity_poly.type
_entity_poly.pdbx_seq_one_letter_code
_entity_poly.pdbx_strand_id
1 'polypeptide(L)'
;QPAIEENIEYLHCHKIDNVEPLDAQFDRMPALFAPEDIALLLWPDFPIPPNQLDFEKRNESAHTRNSAPQIDKNMQQRHLEHYTNDSDTSPTLKVYFVLDAKKIPFLNTLSLKGKMKSLFQGKFGEDTEKVAPYLIEVIRDENHIHTGEMMGLFSLKSAQHHFNWEDNLGIFIHSYADFETVYQHLRKFPMLQDERGKWFFFRFYDPKVLHDYLAIIAKRSAKLHKFFGYDNNIIYAFGLGLGNRFYYYTLKTLPEETLPSPIVMTDWEIDGFKTHKWLETKEYLMEYTLQEYPQLYSEENKHELCQNLEEGYKKGYTYEISILQYALAKQSAVKNGIDFIALEEQVTKNNTAPLERAIKLCSLLNIE
;
A
#
# COMPACT_ATOMS: atom_id res chain seq x y z
N GLN A 1 -1.84 -14.28 1.65
CA GLN A 1 -0.89 -13.19 1.81
C GLN A 1 0.20 -13.67 2.74
N PRO A 2 1.49 -13.54 2.40
CA PRO A 2 2.48 -13.66 3.44
C PRO A 2 2.10 -12.63 4.50
N ALA A 3 1.70 -13.09 5.67
CA ALA A 3 1.47 -12.22 6.80
C ALA A 3 2.76 -11.41 6.94
N ILE A 4 2.68 -10.10 6.81
CA ILE A 4 3.75 -9.25 7.31
C ILE A 4 3.74 -9.58 8.78
N GLU A 5 4.72 -10.36 9.22
CA GLU A 5 4.88 -10.68 10.63
C GLU A 5 4.85 -9.35 11.38
N GLU A 6 4.00 -9.25 12.39
CA GLU A 6 3.72 -8.01 13.13
C GLU A 6 4.97 -7.35 13.73
N ASN A 7 6.13 -8.01 13.65
CA ASN A 7 7.42 -7.55 14.15
C ASN A 7 8.56 -7.81 13.16
N ILE A 8 8.63 -6.99 12.13
CA ILE A 8 9.78 -6.99 11.22
C ILE A 8 10.89 -6.13 11.85
N GLU A 9 12.10 -6.62 11.85
CA GLU A 9 13.32 -6.18 12.54
C GLU A 9 13.36 -4.68 12.95
N TYR A 10 13.08 -3.75 12.04
CA TYR A 10 13.15 -2.30 12.28
C TYR A 10 11.81 -1.56 12.12
N LEU A 11 10.72 -2.25 11.83
CA LEU A 11 9.39 -1.66 11.73
C LEU A 11 8.40 -2.31 12.70
N HIS A 12 7.54 -1.49 13.29
CA HIS A 12 6.28 -1.94 13.85
C HIS A 12 5.19 -1.74 12.81
N CYS A 13 4.40 -2.77 12.58
CA CYS A 13 3.20 -2.69 11.76
C CYS A 13 1.99 -2.99 12.65
N HIS A 14 1.19 -1.98 12.91
CA HIS A 14 -0.11 -2.14 13.54
C HIS A 14 -1.16 -2.30 12.45
N LYS A 15 -1.95 -3.38 12.51
CA LYS A 15 -2.96 -3.73 11.52
C LYS A 15 -4.34 -3.70 12.17
N ILE A 16 -5.25 -2.95 11.58
CA ILE A 16 -6.67 -2.98 11.90
C ILE A 16 -7.38 -3.77 10.80
N ASP A 17 -7.97 -4.90 11.17
CA ASP A 17 -8.78 -5.71 10.26
C ASP A 17 -10.25 -5.28 10.34
N ASN A 18 -11.00 -5.57 9.27
CA ASN A 18 -12.43 -5.33 9.17
C ASN A 18 -12.81 -3.87 9.49
N VAL A 19 -12.10 -2.96 8.83
CA VAL A 19 -12.47 -1.56 8.84
C VAL A 19 -13.84 -1.44 8.20
N GLU A 20 -14.88 -1.47 9.02
CA GLU A 20 -16.23 -1.18 8.58
C GLU A 20 -16.40 0.33 8.56
N PRO A 21 -16.69 0.89 7.38
CA PRO A 21 -17.06 2.28 7.30
C PRO A 21 -18.33 2.48 8.13
N LEU A 22 -18.42 3.57 8.86
CA LEU A 22 -19.61 3.92 9.65
C LEU A 22 -20.86 3.95 8.76
N ASP A 23 -21.87 3.22 9.18
CA ASP A 23 -23.10 3.02 8.42
C ASP A 23 -23.81 4.36 8.13
N ALA A 24 -24.36 4.48 6.93
CA ALA A 24 -25.01 5.67 6.37
C ALA A 24 -26.21 6.23 7.16
N GLN A 25 -26.54 5.67 8.31
CA GLN A 25 -27.57 6.22 9.20
C GLN A 25 -27.22 7.59 9.81
N PHE A 26 -25.96 8.04 9.62
CA PHE A 26 -25.46 9.31 10.14
C PHE A 26 -25.49 10.47 9.14
N ASP A 27 -26.31 10.43 8.10
CA ASP A 27 -26.51 11.52 7.13
C ASP A 27 -26.86 12.90 7.77
N ARG A 28 -27.02 12.95 9.07
CA ARG A 28 -27.41 14.18 9.80
C ARG A 28 -26.32 14.79 10.67
N MET A 29 -25.14 14.16 10.79
CA MET A 29 -24.01 14.74 11.53
C MET A 29 -22.75 14.74 10.69
N PRO A 30 -22.33 15.88 10.18
CA PRO A 30 -21.15 15.98 9.29
C PRO A 30 -19.80 15.80 10.02
N ALA A 31 -19.76 15.26 11.24
CA ALA A 31 -18.62 15.41 12.11
C ALA A 31 -17.74 14.17 12.31
N LEU A 32 -18.15 12.96 11.91
CA LEU A 32 -17.44 11.72 12.28
C LEU A 32 -17.50 10.71 11.14
N PHE A 33 -16.50 10.73 10.28
CA PHE A 33 -16.44 9.86 9.11
C PHE A 33 -15.16 9.02 8.98
N ALA A 34 -14.32 9.01 10.00
CA ALA A 34 -13.31 7.96 10.07
C ALA A 34 -13.92 6.77 10.81
N PRO A 35 -13.64 5.51 10.40
CA PRO A 35 -13.84 4.40 11.29
C PRO A 35 -13.22 4.76 12.63
N GLU A 36 -13.96 4.57 13.72
CA GLU A 36 -13.58 5.08 15.05
C GLU A 36 -12.14 4.73 15.42
N ASP A 37 -11.74 3.48 15.18
CA ASP A 37 -10.38 2.99 15.46
C ASP A 37 -9.31 3.74 14.65
N ILE A 38 -9.60 4.14 13.42
CA ILE A 38 -8.66 4.91 12.59
C ILE A 38 -8.62 6.36 13.05
N ALA A 39 -9.77 6.94 13.40
CA ALA A 39 -9.82 8.30 13.92
C ALA A 39 -9.03 8.43 15.21
N LEU A 40 -9.16 7.48 16.14
CA LEU A 40 -8.40 7.44 17.37
C LEU A 40 -6.91 7.19 17.15
N LEU A 41 -6.55 6.40 16.12
CA LEU A 41 -5.15 6.18 15.77
C LEU A 41 -4.48 7.43 15.18
N LEU A 42 -5.21 8.14 14.32
CA LEU A 42 -4.73 9.38 13.70
C LEU A 42 -4.77 10.56 14.68
N TRP A 43 -5.77 10.57 15.57
CA TRP A 43 -5.98 11.61 16.58
C TRP A 43 -6.34 10.97 17.92
N PRO A 44 -5.35 10.60 18.75
CA PRO A 44 -5.58 9.89 20.02
C PRO A 44 -6.47 10.64 21.01
N ASP A 45 -6.56 11.96 20.90
CA ASP A 45 -7.39 12.86 21.70
C ASP A 45 -8.73 13.23 21.04
N PHE A 46 -9.14 12.47 20.01
CA PHE A 46 -10.40 12.74 19.31
C PHE A 46 -11.60 12.50 20.24
N PRO A 47 -12.47 13.50 20.44
CA PRO A 47 -13.63 13.33 21.32
C PRO A 47 -14.65 12.38 20.67
N ILE A 48 -14.88 11.25 21.31
CA ILE A 48 -15.94 10.32 20.89
C ILE A 48 -17.27 10.86 21.45
N PRO A 49 -18.27 11.14 20.60
CA PRO A 49 -19.57 11.57 21.08
C PRO A 49 -20.20 10.54 22.00
N PRO A 50 -20.89 10.98 23.10
CA PRO A 50 -21.52 10.09 24.07
C PRO A 50 -22.48 9.06 23.49
N ASN A 51 -23.11 9.38 22.36
CA ASN A 51 -24.11 8.52 21.71
C ASN A 51 -23.49 7.32 20.97
N GLN A 52 -22.19 7.29 20.80
CA GLN A 52 -21.47 6.16 20.19
C GLN A 52 -21.00 5.15 21.23
N LEU A 53 -21.00 5.50 22.53
CA LEU A 53 -20.69 4.58 23.62
C LEU A 53 -21.69 3.43 23.76
N ASP A 54 -22.90 3.53 23.20
CA ASP A 54 -23.88 2.42 23.16
C ASP A 54 -23.52 1.30 22.18
N PHE A 55 -22.48 1.47 21.34
CA PHE A 55 -21.91 0.39 20.52
C PHE A 55 -21.19 -0.69 21.33
N GLU A 56 -20.82 -0.41 22.58
CA GLU A 56 -20.21 -1.42 23.48
C GLU A 56 -21.11 -2.65 23.67
N LYS A 57 -22.45 -2.49 23.57
CA LYS A 57 -23.41 -3.60 23.73
C LYS A 57 -23.57 -4.47 22.48
N ARG A 58 -23.13 -4.03 21.29
CA ARG A 58 -23.22 -4.83 20.06
C ARG A 58 -22.02 -5.72 19.81
N ASN A 59 -20.89 -5.48 20.46
CA ASN A 59 -19.62 -6.15 20.21
C ASN A 59 -19.13 -7.06 21.33
N GLU A 60 -20.00 -7.62 22.16
CA GLU A 60 -19.61 -8.68 23.09
C GLU A 60 -19.12 -9.97 22.41
N SER A 61 -19.25 -10.08 21.08
CA SER A 61 -18.72 -11.20 20.28
C SER A 61 -17.42 -10.92 19.52
N ALA A 62 -16.92 -9.70 19.54
CA ALA A 62 -15.62 -9.34 18.91
C ALA A 62 -14.53 -9.28 19.97
N HIS A 63 -14.11 -10.44 20.46
CA HIS A 63 -13.00 -10.60 21.42
C HIS A 63 -11.61 -10.48 20.79
N THR A 64 -11.38 -9.43 19.99
CA THR A 64 -10.03 -8.94 19.70
C THR A 64 -10.14 -7.43 19.44
N ARG A 65 -10.48 -6.67 20.48
CA ARG A 65 -10.24 -5.22 20.43
C ARG A 65 -8.74 -5.03 20.28
N ASN A 66 -8.39 -4.45 19.17
CA ASN A 66 -7.05 -4.10 18.79
C ASN A 66 -6.32 -3.45 19.97
N SER A 67 -5.27 -4.09 20.42
CA SER A 67 -4.31 -3.46 21.33
C SER A 67 -3.86 -2.15 20.69
N ALA A 68 -3.69 -1.10 21.53
CA ALA A 68 -3.11 0.17 21.06
C ALA A 68 -1.85 -0.11 20.23
N PRO A 69 -1.57 0.73 19.19
CA PRO A 69 -0.41 0.52 18.35
C PRO A 69 0.83 0.33 19.19
N GLN A 70 1.62 -0.72 18.88
CA GLN A 70 2.91 -0.90 19.51
C GLN A 70 3.82 0.23 19.03
N ILE A 71 3.95 1.26 19.84
CA ILE A 71 4.83 2.38 19.58
C ILE A 71 6.11 2.16 20.40
N ASP A 72 7.25 2.23 19.74
CA ASP A 72 8.52 2.26 20.45
C ASP A 72 8.60 3.56 21.26
N LYS A 73 8.55 3.42 22.58
CA LYS A 73 8.59 4.58 23.50
C LYS A 73 9.83 5.43 23.31
N ASN A 74 10.96 4.82 22.97
CA ASN A 74 12.20 5.53 22.72
C ASN A 74 12.08 6.39 21.45
N MET A 75 11.44 5.86 20.40
CA MET A 75 11.17 6.61 19.17
C MET A 75 10.20 7.77 19.44
N GLN A 76 9.13 7.55 20.17
CA GLN A 76 8.21 8.62 20.54
C GLN A 76 8.91 9.72 21.33
N GLN A 77 9.68 9.34 22.35
CA GLN A 77 10.45 10.28 23.15
C GLN A 77 11.47 11.05 22.31
N ARG A 78 12.20 10.38 21.43
CA ARG A 78 13.16 11.00 20.50
C ARG A 78 12.51 12.09 19.66
N HIS A 79 11.34 11.82 19.07
CA HIS A 79 10.60 12.83 18.30
C HIS A 79 10.15 13.99 19.18
N LEU A 80 9.62 13.72 20.37
CA LEU A 80 9.20 14.74 21.31
C LEU A 80 10.38 15.62 21.73
N GLU A 81 11.49 15.05 22.15
CA GLU A 81 12.70 15.79 22.58
C GLU A 81 13.26 16.67 21.46
N HIS A 82 13.25 16.18 20.20
CA HIS A 82 13.74 16.96 19.07
C HIS A 82 12.93 18.25 18.84
N TYR A 83 11.62 18.20 19.02
CA TYR A 83 10.73 19.34 18.76
C TYR A 83 10.38 20.17 20.02
N THR A 84 10.67 19.71 21.23
CA THR A 84 10.48 20.51 22.47
C THR A 84 11.57 21.54 22.67
N ASN A 85 12.75 21.36 22.11
CA ASN A 85 13.87 22.26 22.33
C ASN A 85 13.72 23.63 21.65
N ASP A 86 12.78 23.78 20.70
CA ASP A 86 12.60 24.98 19.87
C ASP A 86 11.37 25.85 20.24
N SER A 87 10.52 25.44 21.18
CA SER A 87 9.32 26.21 21.54
C SER A 87 8.84 25.98 22.97
N ASP A 88 8.25 27.02 23.58
CA ASP A 88 7.60 26.97 24.90
C ASP A 88 6.31 26.13 24.94
N THR A 89 5.90 25.58 23.81
CA THR A 89 4.70 24.74 23.68
C THR A 89 5.07 23.29 23.40
N SER A 90 4.38 22.36 24.05
CA SER A 90 4.53 20.92 23.76
C SER A 90 4.26 20.64 22.29
N PRO A 91 5.14 19.90 21.61
CA PRO A 91 4.97 19.59 20.18
C PRO A 91 3.70 18.76 19.98
N THR A 92 2.87 19.19 19.03
CA THR A 92 1.63 18.52 18.66
C THR A 92 1.86 17.62 17.46
N LEU A 93 1.40 16.37 17.56
CA LEU A 93 1.41 15.43 16.43
C LEU A 93 0.42 15.91 15.37
N LYS A 94 0.92 16.11 14.15
CA LYS A 94 0.15 16.58 13.00
C LYS A 94 -0.14 15.44 12.05
N VAL A 95 -1.28 15.52 11.39
CA VAL A 95 -1.68 14.59 10.34
C VAL A 95 -1.57 15.28 8.99
N TYR A 96 -0.90 14.62 8.08
CA TYR A 96 -0.83 15.01 6.67
C TYR A 96 -1.40 13.89 5.81
N PHE A 97 -1.86 14.24 4.62
CA PHE A 97 -2.31 13.28 3.63
C PHE A 97 -1.57 13.49 2.32
N VAL A 98 -1.04 12.43 1.73
CA VAL A 98 -0.48 12.50 0.37
C VAL A 98 -1.50 11.92 -0.60
N LEU A 99 -2.14 12.82 -1.34
CA LEU A 99 -3.21 12.54 -2.28
C LEU A 99 -2.66 12.19 -3.66
N ASP A 100 -3.14 11.12 -4.28
CA ASP A 100 -2.93 10.83 -5.70
C ASP A 100 -3.96 11.58 -6.56
N ALA A 101 -3.59 12.72 -7.11
CA ALA A 101 -4.49 13.54 -7.92
C ALA A 101 -5.01 12.81 -9.16
N LYS A 102 -4.31 11.79 -9.66
CA LYS A 102 -4.79 10.99 -10.79
C LYS A 102 -6.13 10.29 -10.49
N LYS A 103 -6.40 10.01 -9.21
CA LYS A 103 -7.65 9.38 -8.77
C LYS A 103 -8.79 10.39 -8.57
N ILE A 104 -8.47 11.69 -8.58
CA ILE A 104 -9.45 12.77 -8.39
C ILE A 104 -9.42 13.73 -9.59
N PRO A 105 -10.26 13.52 -10.59
CA PRO A 105 -10.24 14.31 -11.82
C PRO A 105 -10.63 15.79 -11.62
N PHE A 106 -11.19 16.15 -10.46
CA PHE A 106 -11.69 17.49 -10.16
C PHE A 106 -10.94 18.18 -9.01
N LEU A 107 -9.68 17.80 -8.76
CA LEU A 107 -8.89 18.34 -7.64
C LEU A 107 -8.91 19.88 -7.56
N ASN A 108 -8.81 20.56 -8.71
CA ASN A 108 -8.79 22.02 -8.77
C ASN A 108 -10.11 22.68 -8.35
N THR A 109 -11.20 21.93 -8.28
CA THR A 109 -12.52 22.43 -7.84
C THR A 109 -12.80 22.12 -6.37
N LEU A 110 -11.95 21.32 -5.72
CA LEU A 110 -12.12 20.98 -4.32
C LEU A 110 -11.79 22.17 -3.41
N SER A 111 -12.72 22.49 -2.53
CA SER A 111 -12.52 23.51 -1.49
C SER A 111 -11.75 22.91 -0.31
N LEU A 112 -10.46 22.68 -0.48
CA LEU A 112 -9.61 22.17 0.58
C LEU A 112 -9.22 23.30 1.54
N LYS A 113 -9.44 23.10 2.83
CA LYS A 113 -8.90 23.94 3.88
C LYS A 113 -7.56 23.38 4.32
N GLY A 114 -6.57 24.24 4.50
CA GLY A 114 -5.23 23.85 4.88
C GLY A 114 -4.21 24.06 3.77
N LYS A 115 -2.96 23.77 4.09
CA LYS A 115 -1.86 23.87 3.14
C LYS A 115 -1.89 22.68 2.20
N MET A 116 -1.70 22.95 0.91
CA MET A 116 -1.60 21.93 -0.13
C MET A 116 -0.47 22.30 -1.08
N LYS A 117 0.42 21.34 -1.37
CA LYS A 117 1.51 21.51 -2.35
C LYS A 117 1.72 20.24 -3.17
N SER A 118 1.93 20.40 -4.48
CA SER A 118 2.37 19.33 -5.36
C SER A 118 3.77 18.86 -4.99
N LEU A 119 3.97 17.54 -4.91
CA LEU A 119 5.30 16.94 -4.71
C LEU A 119 6.12 16.88 -6.01
N PHE A 120 5.52 17.11 -7.18
CA PHE A 120 6.24 17.31 -8.42
C PHE A 120 6.75 18.76 -8.52
N GLN A 121 7.85 18.96 -9.23
CA GLN A 121 8.56 20.23 -9.23
C GLN A 121 8.98 20.69 -10.60
N GLY A 122 9.23 22.02 -10.69
CA GLY A 122 9.73 22.65 -11.88
C GLY A 122 8.73 22.56 -13.04
N LYS A 123 9.24 22.68 -14.25
CA LYS A 123 8.45 22.63 -15.48
C LYS A 123 7.65 21.33 -15.63
N PHE A 124 8.24 20.22 -15.19
CA PHE A 124 7.55 18.93 -15.16
C PHE A 124 6.34 18.93 -14.21
N GLY A 125 6.42 19.64 -13.07
CA GLY A 125 5.29 19.79 -12.13
C GLY A 125 4.11 20.53 -12.74
N GLU A 126 4.35 21.59 -13.53
CA GLU A 126 3.30 22.36 -14.20
C GLU A 126 2.56 21.52 -15.25
N ASP A 127 3.30 20.73 -16.04
CA ASP A 127 2.71 19.87 -17.09
C ASP A 127 1.94 18.68 -16.52
N THR A 128 2.26 18.25 -15.30
CA THR A 128 1.72 17.04 -14.67
C THR A 128 0.87 17.31 -13.42
N GLU A 129 0.49 18.57 -13.19
CA GLU A 129 -0.27 18.99 -12.01
C GLU A 129 -1.51 18.14 -11.76
N LYS A 130 -2.24 17.76 -12.81
CA LYS A 130 -3.46 16.95 -12.72
C LYS A 130 -3.25 15.50 -12.28
N VAL A 131 -2.01 15.03 -12.31
CA VAL A 131 -1.64 13.64 -11.95
C VAL A 131 -0.58 13.58 -10.86
N ALA A 132 -0.21 14.74 -10.33
CA ALA A 132 0.80 14.85 -9.30
C ALA A 132 0.29 14.34 -7.94
N PRO A 133 1.16 13.80 -7.10
CA PRO A 133 0.83 13.63 -5.68
C PRO A 133 0.87 15.00 -4.98
N TYR A 134 -0.11 15.24 -4.11
CA TYR A 134 -0.19 16.47 -3.31
C TYR A 134 -0.07 16.15 -1.82
N LEU A 135 0.84 16.84 -1.14
CA LEU A 135 0.83 16.87 0.32
C LEU A 135 -0.23 17.86 0.79
N ILE A 136 -1.09 17.43 1.68
CA ILE A 136 -2.21 18.19 2.26
C ILE A 136 -2.09 18.14 3.77
N GLU A 137 -2.21 19.30 4.42
CA GLU A 137 -2.32 19.39 5.88
C GLU A 137 -3.75 19.09 6.29
N VAL A 138 -3.95 18.04 7.11
CA VAL A 138 -5.27 17.67 7.62
C VAL A 138 -5.53 18.48 8.88
N ILE A 139 -6.35 19.51 8.76
CA ILE A 139 -6.68 20.41 9.88
C ILE A 139 -7.87 19.85 10.63
N ARG A 140 -7.71 19.75 11.96
CA ARG A 140 -8.77 19.42 12.89
C ARG A 140 -9.07 20.62 13.79
N ASP A 141 -10.32 20.94 14.02
CA ASP A 141 -10.75 21.71 15.19
C ASP A 141 -11.22 20.75 16.32
N GLU A 142 -11.64 21.30 17.44
CA GLU A 142 -11.98 20.52 18.64
C GLU A 142 -12.97 19.39 18.39
N ASN A 143 -13.82 19.50 17.36
CA ASN A 143 -14.92 18.55 17.12
C ASN A 143 -14.99 18.04 15.67
N HIS A 144 -14.18 18.56 14.73
CA HIS A 144 -14.33 18.30 13.30
C HIS A 144 -13.00 18.21 12.57
N ILE A 145 -12.97 17.39 11.53
CA ILE A 145 -11.89 17.38 10.56
C ILE A 145 -12.24 18.41 9.48
N HIS A 146 -11.60 19.57 9.51
CA HIS A 146 -11.86 20.66 8.59
C HIS A 146 -11.03 20.59 7.31
N THR A 147 -11.12 19.50 6.59
CA THR A 147 -10.47 19.38 5.27
C THR A 147 -11.43 19.57 4.10
N GLY A 148 -12.58 20.20 4.36
CA GLY A 148 -13.60 20.40 3.32
C GLY A 148 -14.04 19.06 2.72
N GLU A 149 -14.00 18.95 1.39
CA GLU A 149 -14.43 17.73 0.68
C GLU A 149 -13.55 16.50 0.96
N MET A 150 -12.36 16.68 1.55
CA MET A 150 -11.53 15.56 2.04
C MET A 150 -12.20 14.72 3.13
N MET A 151 -13.28 15.22 3.76
CA MET A 151 -14.07 14.41 4.68
C MET A 151 -14.63 13.14 4.02
N GLY A 152 -14.85 13.16 2.71
CA GLY A 152 -15.23 11.98 1.95
C GLY A 152 -14.22 10.83 2.04
N LEU A 153 -12.92 11.09 2.32
CA LEU A 153 -11.92 10.05 2.54
C LEU A 153 -12.24 9.12 3.71
N PHE A 154 -13.03 9.60 4.64
CA PHE A 154 -13.38 8.87 5.86
C PHE A 154 -14.82 8.34 5.83
N SER A 155 -15.55 8.59 4.75
CA SER A 155 -16.96 8.18 4.63
C SER A 155 -17.13 6.99 3.70
N LEU A 156 -18.22 6.26 3.92
CA LEU A 156 -18.80 5.35 2.94
C LEU A 156 -19.28 6.11 1.70
N LYS A 157 -19.58 5.35 0.64
CA LYS A 157 -20.27 5.84 -0.55
C LYS A 157 -21.45 6.72 -0.17
N SER A 158 -21.21 8.02 -0.14
CA SER A 158 -22.25 9.03 0.04
C SER A 158 -22.52 9.66 -1.33
N ALA A 159 -23.78 9.85 -1.67
CA ALA A 159 -24.18 10.60 -2.87
C ALA A 159 -23.71 12.07 -2.82
N GLN A 160 -23.24 12.53 -1.66
CA GLN A 160 -22.79 13.90 -1.41
C GLN A 160 -21.28 14.09 -1.63
N HIS A 161 -20.49 13.00 -1.66
CA HIS A 161 -19.04 13.05 -1.84
C HIS A 161 -18.62 12.36 -3.12
N HIS A 162 -17.69 12.98 -3.86
CA HIS A 162 -17.18 12.43 -5.12
C HIS A 162 -16.19 11.29 -4.92
N PHE A 163 -15.76 11.03 -3.69
CA PHE A 163 -14.81 9.98 -3.32
C PHE A 163 -15.07 9.52 -1.87
N ASN A 164 -14.57 8.36 -1.55
CA ASN A 164 -14.80 7.70 -0.26
C ASN A 164 -13.57 6.88 0.16
N TRP A 165 -13.64 6.28 1.35
CA TRP A 165 -12.57 5.46 1.90
C TRP A 165 -12.09 4.34 0.96
N GLU A 166 -13.02 3.67 0.26
CA GLU A 166 -12.70 2.53 -0.61
C GLU A 166 -11.87 2.93 -1.85
N ASP A 167 -11.88 4.20 -2.23
CA ASP A 167 -11.12 4.69 -3.39
C ASP A 167 -9.60 4.69 -3.15
N ASN A 168 -9.16 4.50 -1.90
CA ASN A 168 -7.74 4.43 -1.51
C ASN A 168 -6.90 5.54 -2.14
N LEU A 169 -7.32 6.79 -1.95
CA LEU A 169 -6.83 7.95 -2.69
C LEU A 169 -5.39 8.35 -2.35
N GLY A 170 -4.83 7.80 -1.29
CA GLY A 170 -3.48 8.14 -0.86
C GLY A 170 -3.13 7.56 0.50
N ILE A 171 -2.15 8.17 1.15
CA ILE A 171 -1.59 7.72 2.42
C ILE A 171 -1.61 8.82 3.47
N PHE A 172 -1.73 8.44 4.73
CA PHE A 172 -1.59 9.32 5.88
C PHE A 172 -0.15 9.37 6.36
N ILE A 173 0.25 10.52 6.87
CA ILE A 173 1.54 10.73 7.49
C ILE A 173 1.32 11.42 8.84
N HIS A 174 1.89 10.83 9.88
CA HIS A 174 2.02 11.46 11.17
C HIS A 174 3.41 12.10 11.29
N SER A 175 3.47 13.31 11.79
CA SER A 175 4.71 14.03 12.01
C SER A 175 4.56 15.11 13.09
N TYR A 176 5.60 15.32 13.88
CA TYR A 176 5.72 16.50 14.74
C TYR A 176 6.31 17.69 13.99
N ALA A 177 6.92 17.46 12.81
CA ALA A 177 7.46 18.50 11.96
C ALA A 177 6.37 19.38 11.36
N ASP A 178 6.74 20.57 10.91
CA ASP A 178 5.86 21.45 10.18
C ASP A 178 5.63 20.97 8.73
N PHE A 179 4.64 21.57 8.08
CA PHE A 179 4.26 21.24 6.71
C PHE A 179 5.43 21.35 5.72
N GLU A 180 6.24 22.41 5.85
CA GLU A 180 7.32 22.67 4.89
C GLU A 180 8.44 21.63 5.04
N THR A 181 8.78 21.27 6.27
CA THR A 181 9.78 20.22 6.56
C THR A 181 9.35 18.87 5.98
N VAL A 182 8.10 18.48 6.22
CA VAL A 182 7.53 17.24 5.65
C VAL A 182 7.50 17.32 4.12
N TYR A 183 7.08 18.44 3.56
CA TYR A 183 7.06 18.68 2.11
C TYR A 183 8.45 18.53 1.50
N GLN A 184 9.47 19.22 2.04
CA GLN A 184 10.84 19.15 1.54
C GLN A 184 11.44 17.75 1.63
N HIS A 185 11.00 16.96 2.58
CA HIS A 185 11.41 15.57 2.70
C HIS A 185 10.75 14.71 1.63
N LEU A 186 9.42 14.73 1.54
CA LEU A 186 8.65 13.83 0.67
C LEU A 186 8.85 14.10 -0.82
N ARG A 187 9.07 15.35 -1.22
CA ARG A 187 9.29 15.72 -2.64
C ARG A 187 10.51 15.06 -3.29
N LYS A 188 11.37 14.41 -2.50
CA LYS A 188 12.56 13.71 -2.98
C LYS A 188 12.25 12.33 -3.56
N PHE A 189 11.08 11.76 -3.25
CA PHE A 189 10.77 10.36 -3.56
C PHE A 189 9.95 10.13 -4.83
N PRO A 190 9.07 11.01 -5.30
CA PRO A 190 8.22 10.70 -6.47
C PRO A 190 9.00 10.36 -7.73
N MET A 191 10.24 10.86 -7.82
CA MET A 191 11.18 10.58 -8.92
C MET A 191 12.49 10.07 -8.34
N LEU A 192 12.83 8.83 -8.63
CA LEU A 192 14.08 8.19 -8.21
C LEU A 192 14.88 7.71 -9.42
N GLN A 193 16.18 7.56 -9.23
CA GLN A 193 17.04 6.84 -10.17
C GLN A 193 17.24 5.40 -9.72
N ASP A 194 17.40 4.49 -10.68
CA ASP A 194 17.96 3.19 -10.40
C ASP A 194 19.51 3.26 -10.32
N GLU A 195 20.16 2.15 -10.00
CA GLU A 195 21.62 2.06 -9.92
C GLU A 195 22.33 2.34 -11.24
N ARG A 196 21.60 2.35 -12.37
CA ARG A 196 22.09 2.67 -13.72
C ARG A 196 21.85 4.12 -14.12
N GLY A 197 21.26 4.91 -13.22
CA GLY A 197 20.93 6.32 -13.44
C GLY A 197 19.67 6.56 -14.27
N LYS A 198 18.87 5.52 -14.54
CA LYS A 198 17.58 5.68 -15.22
C LYS A 198 16.53 6.20 -14.26
N TRP A 199 15.84 7.27 -14.64
CA TRP A 199 14.74 7.83 -13.88
C TRP A 199 13.44 7.05 -14.04
N PHE A 200 12.68 6.94 -12.94
CA PHE A 200 11.36 6.37 -12.93
C PHE A 200 10.49 7.00 -11.82
N PHE A 201 9.18 6.85 -11.97
CA PHE A 201 8.23 7.28 -10.97
C PHE A 201 8.14 6.26 -9.84
N PHE A 202 8.38 6.72 -8.62
CA PHE A 202 8.12 5.93 -7.42
C PHE A 202 6.83 6.43 -6.75
N ARG A 203 5.74 5.70 -6.95
CA ARG A 203 4.42 6.06 -6.47
C ARG A 203 4.23 5.65 -5.01
N PHE A 204 5.12 6.06 -4.12
CA PHE A 204 5.04 5.74 -2.69
C PHE A 204 3.73 6.23 -2.04
N TYR A 205 3.04 7.16 -2.65
CA TYR A 205 1.75 7.69 -2.24
C TYR A 205 0.56 6.78 -2.61
N ASP A 206 0.78 5.75 -3.40
CA ASP A 206 -0.18 4.67 -3.61
C ASP A 206 -0.10 3.70 -2.41
N PRO A 207 -1.21 3.45 -1.68
CA PRO A 207 -1.19 2.62 -0.48
C PRO A 207 -0.55 1.26 -0.69
N LYS A 208 -0.85 0.61 -1.83
CA LYS A 208 -0.29 -0.70 -2.13
C LYS A 208 1.21 -0.65 -2.39
N VAL A 209 1.67 0.33 -3.17
CA VAL A 209 3.10 0.49 -3.46
C VAL A 209 3.87 0.78 -2.17
N LEU A 210 3.33 1.61 -1.28
CA LEU A 210 3.95 1.90 0.01
C LEU A 210 4.01 0.65 0.90
N HIS A 211 2.91 -0.10 0.98
CA HIS A 211 2.85 -1.35 1.75
C HIS A 211 3.93 -2.33 1.30
N ASP A 212 4.02 -2.59 0.00
CA ASP A 212 5.02 -3.49 -0.59
C ASP A 212 6.44 -2.97 -0.34
N TYR A 213 6.66 -1.66 -0.53
CA TYR A 213 7.98 -1.05 -0.32
C TYR A 213 8.45 -1.16 1.13
N LEU A 214 7.57 -0.85 2.10
CA LEU A 214 7.91 -0.98 3.52
C LEU A 214 8.24 -2.42 3.90
N ALA A 215 7.52 -3.40 3.35
CA ALA A 215 7.83 -4.81 3.53
C ALA A 215 9.22 -5.18 2.95
N ILE A 216 9.53 -4.67 1.74
CA ILE A 216 10.82 -4.91 1.09
C ILE A 216 11.96 -4.35 1.94
N ILE A 217 11.88 -3.06 2.37
CA ILE A 217 12.97 -2.39 3.08
C ILE A 217 13.00 -2.63 4.59
N ALA A 218 12.06 -3.37 5.13
CA ALA A 218 11.85 -3.52 6.59
C ALA A 218 13.07 -4.05 7.35
N LYS A 219 13.97 -4.77 6.67
CA LYS A 219 15.24 -5.28 7.23
C LYS A 219 16.46 -4.42 6.84
N ARG A 220 16.25 -3.23 6.31
CA ARG A 220 17.30 -2.34 5.80
C ARG A 220 17.27 -0.99 6.54
N SER A 221 17.93 -0.93 7.70
CA SER A 221 17.99 0.26 8.55
C SER A 221 18.34 1.52 7.77
N ALA A 222 19.35 1.46 6.92
CA ALA A 222 19.81 2.57 6.11
C ALA A 222 18.75 3.12 5.13
N LYS A 223 17.92 2.25 4.54
CA LYS A 223 16.79 2.68 3.68
C LYS A 223 15.67 3.31 4.51
N LEU A 224 15.36 2.72 5.66
CA LEU A 224 14.38 3.25 6.59
C LEU A 224 14.83 4.62 7.13
N HIS A 225 16.12 4.79 7.49
CA HIS A 225 16.69 6.09 7.86
C HIS A 225 16.34 7.19 6.87
N LYS A 226 16.59 6.92 5.58
CA LYS A 226 16.34 7.89 4.51
C LYS A 226 14.84 8.11 4.27
N PHE A 227 14.06 7.04 4.23
CA PHE A 227 12.65 7.14 3.88
C PHE A 227 11.81 7.83 4.96
N PHE A 228 12.08 7.54 6.23
CA PHE A 228 11.42 8.20 7.36
C PHE A 228 12.05 9.57 7.72
N GLY A 229 13.24 9.90 7.18
CA GLY A 229 13.97 11.10 7.62
C GLY A 229 14.37 11.01 9.08
N TYR A 230 14.88 9.83 9.48
CA TYR A 230 15.17 9.45 10.88
C TYR A 230 16.10 10.43 11.61
N ASP A 231 17.15 10.92 10.93
CA ASP A 231 18.13 11.83 11.54
C ASP A 231 17.50 13.14 12.03
N ASN A 232 16.45 13.61 11.33
CA ASN A 232 15.72 14.85 11.63
C ASN A 232 14.32 14.58 12.20
N ASN A 233 14.02 13.35 12.59
CA ASN A 233 12.73 12.93 13.14
C ASN A 233 11.51 13.39 12.30
N ILE A 234 11.60 13.34 10.97
CA ILE A 234 10.61 13.98 10.09
C ILE A 234 9.29 13.19 10.10
N ILE A 235 9.36 11.90 9.77
CA ILE A 235 8.15 11.06 9.71
C ILE A 235 8.06 10.19 10.96
N TYR A 236 6.99 10.37 11.71
CA TYR A 236 6.69 9.53 12.87
C TYR A 236 6.03 8.22 12.47
N ALA A 237 5.01 8.29 11.60
CA ALA A 237 4.33 7.12 11.09
C ALA A 237 3.77 7.30 9.68
N PHE A 238 3.58 6.18 8.99
CA PHE A 238 2.77 6.07 7.78
C PHE A 238 1.50 5.28 8.07
N GLY A 239 0.35 5.81 7.64
CA GLY A 239 -0.94 5.14 7.70
C GLY A 239 -1.50 4.91 6.30
N LEU A 240 -2.04 3.73 6.03
CA LEU A 240 -2.62 3.42 4.73
C LEU A 240 -3.76 2.41 4.81
N GLY A 241 -4.77 2.61 3.96
CA GLY A 241 -5.89 1.68 3.78
C GLY A 241 -5.66 0.76 2.60
N LEU A 242 -5.95 -0.53 2.76
CA LEU A 242 -5.97 -1.52 1.68
C LEU A 242 -7.22 -2.40 1.83
N GLY A 243 -8.20 -2.20 0.99
CA GLY A 243 -9.50 -2.84 1.11
C GLY A 243 -10.14 -2.51 2.47
N ASN A 244 -10.54 -3.53 3.21
CA ASN A 244 -11.12 -3.39 4.55
C ASN A 244 -10.08 -3.41 5.69
N ARG A 245 -8.81 -3.11 5.39
CA ARG A 245 -7.71 -3.12 6.37
C ARG A 245 -7.05 -1.76 6.42
N PHE A 246 -6.59 -1.38 7.61
CA PHE A 246 -5.72 -0.24 7.80
C PHE A 246 -4.39 -0.68 8.40
N TYR A 247 -3.30 -0.18 7.86
CA TYR A 247 -1.95 -0.46 8.31
C TYR A 247 -1.29 0.83 8.80
N TYR A 248 -0.67 0.75 9.96
CA TYR A 248 0.03 1.87 10.58
C TYR A 248 1.45 1.46 10.90
N TYR A 249 2.41 2.10 10.26
CA TYR A 249 3.83 1.77 10.34
C TYR A 249 4.59 2.80 11.12
N THR A 250 5.30 2.38 12.18
CA THR A 250 6.25 3.18 12.93
C THR A 250 7.63 2.54 12.91
N LEU A 251 8.67 3.35 13.11
CA LEU A 251 10.02 2.82 13.27
C LEU A 251 10.26 2.28 14.67
N LYS A 252 11.11 1.27 14.76
CA LYS A 252 11.89 0.97 15.95
C LYS A 252 13.15 1.83 15.95
N THR A 253 13.87 1.87 17.08
CA THR A 253 15.19 2.49 17.14
C THR A 253 16.12 1.84 16.14
N LEU A 254 16.68 2.64 15.25
CA LEU A 254 17.59 2.16 14.21
C LEU A 254 19.05 2.28 14.66
N PRO A 255 19.95 1.39 14.18
CA PRO A 255 21.37 1.58 14.35
C PRO A 255 21.83 2.83 13.59
N GLU A 256 22.92 3.44 14.06
CA GLU A 256 23.55 4.56 13.35
C GLU A 256 24.13 4.07 12.02
N GLU A 257 23.48 4.45 10.94
CA GLU A 257 23.94 4.17 9.58
C GLU A 257 23.76 5.39 8.71
N THR A 258 24.80 5.76 8.00
CA THR A 258 24.74 6.83 6.99
C THR A 258 24.64 6.24 5.60
N LEU A 259 23.56 6.55 4.87
CA LEU A 259 23.50 6.29 3.43
C LEU A 259 24.03 7.49 2.66
N PRO A 260 24.81 7.25 1.60
CA PRO A 260 25.17 8.31 0.67
C PRO A 260 23.89 8.90 0.02
N SER A 261 23.92 10.18 -0.21
CA SER A 261 22.90 10.88 -1.01
C SER A 261 23.36 10.85 -2.48
N PRO A 262 22.49 10.74 -3.47
CA PRO A 262 21.02 10.68 -3.41
C PRO A 262 20.45 9.30 -3.09
N ILE A 263 19.12 9.26 -2.84
CA ILE A 263 18.39 8.00 -2.68
C ILE A 263 18.27 7.36 -4.07
N VAL A 264 18.73 6.12 -4.17
CA VAL A 264 18.68 5.32 -5.40
C VAL A 264 17.85 4.08 -5.13
N MET A 265 16.99 3.70 -6.07
CA MET A 265 16.29 2.40 -6.04
C MET A 265 17.27 1.33 -6.52
N THR A 266 17.56 0.39 -5.66
CA THR A 266 18.51 -0.69 -5.96
C THR A 266 17.85 -1.83 -6.74
N ASP A 267 18.66 -2.63 -7.44
CA ASP A 267 18.16 -3.77 -8.20
C ASP A 267 17.40 -4.76 -7.29
N TRP A 268 17.84 -4.95 -6.04
CA TRP A 268 17.13 -5.84 -5.10
C TRP A 268 15.75 -5.29 -4.65
N GLU A 269 15.58 -3.97 -4.56
CA GLU A 269 14.26 -3.36 -4.29
C GLU A 269 13.32 -3.56 -5.48
N ILE A 270 13.84 -3.39 -6.70
CA ILE A 270 13.10 -3.64 -7.93
C ILE A 270 12.69 -5.12 -8.02
N ASP A 271 13.57 -6.03 -7.69
CA ASP A 271 13.28 -7.47 -7.66
C ASP A 271 12.32 -7.84 -6.52
N GLY A 272 12.38 -7.13 -5.40
CA GLY A 272 11.38 -7.22 -4.33
C GLY A 272 9.98 -6.90 -4.85
N PHE A 273 9.78 -5.80 -5.56
CA PHE A 273 8.50 -5.45 -6.18
C PHE A 273 8.03 -6.49 -7.20
N LYS A 274 8.93 -7.01 -8.04
CA LYS A 274 8.60 -8.10 -8.99
C LYS A 274 8.13 -9.34 -8.24
N THR A 275 8.80 -9.68 -7.15
CA THR A 275 8.45 -10.84 -6.31
C THR A 275 7.09 -10.67 -5.67
N HIS A 276 6.80 -9.49 -5.07
CA HIS A 276 5.47 -9.21 -4.51
C HIS A 276 4.38 -9.30 -5.57
N LYS A 277 4.60 -8.65 -6.72
CA LYS A 277 3.66 -8.74 -7.83
C LYS A 277 3.44 -10.17 -8.31
N TRP A 278 4.51 -10.98 -8.40
CA TRP A 278 4.40 -12.38 -8.78
C TRP A 278 3.58 -13.20 -7.77
N LEU A 279 3.80 -12.99 -6.48
CA LEU A 279 3.03 -13.70 -5.44
C LEU A 279 1.54 -13.42 -5.54
N GLU A 280 1.15 -12.18 -5.76
CA GLU A 280 -0.27 -11.81 -5.97
C GLU A 280 -0.84 -12.39 -7.26
N THR A 281 -0.09 -12.26 -8.36
CA THR A 281 -0.50 -12.86 -9.63
C THR A 281 -0.69 -14.37 -9.49
N LYS A 282 0.21 -15.03 -8.81
CA LYS A 282 0.12 -16.48 -8.56
C LYS A 282 -1.12 -16.84 -7.75
N GLU A 283 -1.39 -16.10 -6.65
CA GLU A 283 -2.59 -16.32 -5.82
C GLU A 283 -3.88 -16.14 -6.64
N TYR A 284 -3.98 -15.05 -7.39
CA TYR A 284 -5.09 -14.80 -8.30
C TYR A 284 -5.26 -15.92 -9.34
N LEU A 285 -4.17 -16.33 -10.01
CA LEU A 285 -4.22 -17.40 -11.00
C LEU A 285 -4.62 -18.75 -10.39
N MET A 286 -4.19 -19.02 -9.15
CA MET A 286 -4.60 -20.25 -8.43
C MET A 286 -6.10 -20.25 -8.15
N GLU A 287 -6.65 -19.16 -7.62
CA GLU A 287 -8.08 -19.05 -7.33
C GLU A 287 -8.91 -19.14 -8.63
N TYR A 288 -8.53 -18.37 -9.64
CA TYR A 288 -9.17 -18.38 -10.95
C TYR A 288 -9.15 -19.78 -11.57
N THR A 289 -8.01 -20.48 -11.54
CA THR A 289 -7.86 -21.80 -12.15
C THR A 289 -8.71 -22.87 -11.45
N LEU A 290 -8.77 -22.85 -10.13
CA LEU A 290 -9.61 -23.77 -9.37
C LEU A 290 -11.10 -23.59 -9.65
N GLN A 291 -11.52 -22.36 -9.93
CA GLN A 291 -12.90 -22.02 -10.24
C GLN A 291 -13.26 -22.37 -11.70
N GLU A 292 -12.44 -21.98 -12.67
CA GLU A 292 -12.78 -22.06 -14.11
C GLU A 292 -12.35 -23.38 -14.75
N TYR A 293 -11.36 -24.08 -14.16
CA TYR A 293 -10.83 -25.34 -14.70
C TYR A 293 -10.89 -26.51 -13.71
N PRO A 294 -12.06 -26.78 -13.08
CA PRO A 294 -12.19 -27.83 -12.07
C PRO A 294 -11.94 -29.24 -12.63
N GLN A 295 -12.02 -29.43 -13.94
CA GLN A 295 -11.69 -30.67 -14.63
C GLN A 295 -10.17 -30.96 -14.65
N LEU A 296 -9.32 -29.95 -14.50
CA LEU A 296 -7.86 -30.10 -14.49
C LEU A 296 -7.29 -29.97 -13.07
N TYR A 297 -7.82 -29.07 -12.27
CA TYR A 297 -7.34 -28.77 -10.95
C TYR A 297 -8.47 -28.75 -9.91
N SER A 298 -8.16 -29.23 -8.71
CA SER A 298 -9.04 -29.21 -7.53
C SER A 298 -8.22 -28.85 -6.28
N GLU A 299 -8.86 -28.70 -5.13
CA GLU A 299 -8.14 -28.50 -3.86
C GLU A 299 -7.15 -29.63 -3.55
N GLU A 300 -7.42 -30.86 -4.02
CA GLU A 300 -6.56 -32.03 -3.80
C GLU A 300 -5.20 -31.90 -4.51
N ASN A 301 -5.18 -31.32 -5.74
CA ASN A 301 -3.96 -31.12 -6.52
C ASN A 301 -3.55 -29.64 -6.67
N LYS A 302 -4.01 -28.78 -5.79
CA LYS A 302 -3.64 -27.35 -5.72
C LYS A 302 -2.13 -27.12 -5.62
N HIS A 303 -1.43 -28.05 -4.97
CA HIS A 303 0.03 -28.00 -4.90
C HIS A 303 0.68 -28.16 -6.28
N GLU A 304 0.16 -29.05 -7.13
CA GLU A 304 0.65 -29.22 -8.51
C GLU A 304 0.40 -27.95 -9.34
N LEU A 305 -0.77 -27.32 -9.18
CA LEU A 305 -1.08 -26.03 -9.81
C LEU A 305 -0.04 -24.99 -9.42
N CYS A 306 0.24 -24.83 -8.12
CA CYS A 306 1.24 -23.90 -7.62
C CYS A 306 2.61 -24.13 -8.29
N GLN A 307 3.06 -25.40 -8.33
CA GLN A 307 4.34 -25.77 -8.96
C GLN A 307 4.36 -25.48 -10.46
N ASN A 308 3.28 -25.76 -11.17
CA ASN A 308 3.19 -25.57 -12.62
C ASN A 308 3.18 -24.06 -12.97
N LEU A 309 2.50 -23.22 -12.19
CA LEU A 309 2.54 -21.77 -12.34
C LEU A 309 3.95 -21.21 -12.08
N GLU A 310 4.61 -21.68 -11.02
CA GLU A 310 5.99 -21.26 -10.70
C GLU A 310 6.98 -21.69 -11.78
N GLU A 311 6.83 -22.87 -12.32
CA GLU A 311 7.70 -23.36 -13.39
C GLU A 311 7.49 -22.53 -14.66
N GLY A 312 6.25 -22.26 -15.05
CA GLY A 312 5.94 -21.39 -16.19
C GLY A 312 6.58 -20.00 -16.01
N TYR A 313 6.43 -19.39 -14.85
CA TYR A 313 7.04 -18.09 -14.55
C TYR A 313 8.58 -18.14 -14.65
N LYS A 314 9.24 -19.14 -14.07
CA LYS A 314 10.69 -19.34 -14.13
C LYS A 314 11.21 -19.59 -15.55
N LYS A 315 10.42 -20.20 -16.42
CA LYS A 315 10.71 -20.42 -17.85
C LYS A 315 10.52 -19.19 -18.72
N GLY A 316 10.16 -18.05 -18.11
CA GLY A 316 10.04 -16.77 -18.81
C GLY A 316 8.70 -16.48 -19.45
N TYR A 317 7.65 -17.20 -19.08
CA TYR A 317 6.27 -16.79 -19.36
C TYR A 317 5.94 -15.63 -18.43
N THR A 318 5.78 -14.42 -18.99
CA THR A 318 5.68 -13.17 -18.19
C THR A 318 4.28 -12.59 -18.11
N TYR A 319 3.40 -12.99 -19.05
CA TYR A 319 2.01 -12.57 -19.05
C TYR A 319 1.15 -13.56 -18.27
N GLU A 320 0.23 -13.07 -17.47
CA GLU A 320 -0.70 -13.87 -16.66
C GLU A 320 -1.34 -15.01 -17.49
N ILE A 321 -1.87 -14.67 -18.66
CA ILE A 321 -2.46 -15.63 -19.57
C ILE A 321 -1.45 -16.69 -20.02
N SER A 322 -0.21 -16.34 -20.31
CA SER A 322 0.80 -17.29 -20.78
C SER A 322 1.26 -18.25 -19.68
N ILE A 323 1.33 -17.77 -18.43
CA ILE A 323 1.64 -18.61 -17.28
C ILE A 323 0.51 -19.59 -17.01
N LEU A 324 -0.73 -19.11 -17.05
CA LEU A 324 -1.92 -19.93 -16.89
C LEU A 324 -1.98 -21.03 -17.96
N GLN A 325 -1.87 -20.64 -19.23
CA GLN A 325 -1.88 -21.59 -20.34
C GLN A 325 -0.79 -22.65 -20.25
N TYR A 326 0.41 -22.27 -19.80
CA TYR A 326 1.49 -23.22 -19.52
C TYR A 326 1.08 -24.25 -18.47
N ALA A 327 0.51 -23.79 -17.34
CA ALA A 327 0.08 -24.69 -16.26
C ALA A 327 -1.05 -25.64 -16.71
N LEU A 328 -2.05 -25.12 -17.45
CA LEU A 328 -3.15 -25.90 -17.99
C LEU A 328 -2.65 -26.95 -18.98
N ALA A 329 -1.77 -26.54 -19.91
CA ALA A 329 -1.18 -27.45 -20.90
C ALA A 329 -0.40 -28.59 -20.23
N LYS A 330 0.41 -28.26 -19.25
CA LYS A 330 1.20 -29.28 -18.51
C LYS A 330 0.30 -30.28 -17.80
N GLN A 331 -0.73 -29.83 -17.10
CA GLN A 331 -1.65 -30.72 -16.40
C GLN A 331 -2.47 -31.58 -17.36
N SER A 332 -2.93 -30.99 -18.45
CA SER A 332 -3.65 -31.73 -19.50
C SER A 332 -2.77 -32.83 -20.12
N ALA A 333 -1.51 -32.53 -20.41
CA ALA A 333 -0.57 -33.52 -20.93
C ALA A 333 -0.38 -34.69 -19.95
N VAL A 334 -0.20 -34.40 -18.67
CA VAL A 334 -0.09 -35.44 -17.61
C VAL A 334 -1.34 -36.32 -17.58
N LYS A 335 -2.54 -35.72 -17.59
CA LYS A 335 -3.81 -36.47 -17.59
C LYS A 335 -4.00 -37.36 -18.81
N ASN A 336 -3.51 -36.94 -19.95
CA ASN A 336 -3.64 -37.67 -21.22
C ASN A 336 -2.45 -38.59 -21.51
N GLY A 337 -1.48 -38.73 -20.60
CA GLY A 337 -0.30 -39.55 -20.79
C GLY A 337 0.64 -39.06 -21.90
N ILE A 338 0.63 -37.76 -22.18
CA ILE A 338 1.46 -37.11 -23.20
C ILE A 338 2.76 -36.65 -22.55
N ASP A 339 3.90 -36.89 -23.23
CA ASP A 339 5.18 -36.35 -22.79
C ASP A 339 5.24 -34.84 -23.01
N PHE A 340 4.97 -34.08 -21.93
CA PHE A 340 4.93 -32.63 -21.96
C PHE A 340 6.29 -32.01 -22.30
N ILE A 341 7.41 -32.65 -21.90
CA ILE A 341 8.77 -32.13 -22.15
C ILE A 341 9.04 -32.17 -23.67
N ALA A 342 8.73 -33.29 -24.31
CA ALA A 342 8.88 -33.43 -25.75
C ALA A 342 8.02 -32.42 -26.52
N LEU A 343 6.77 -32.20 -26.03
CA LEU A 343 5.85 -31.23 -26.62
C LEU A 343 6.36 -29.79 -26.48
N GLU A 344 6.87 -29.41 -25.29
CA GLU A 344 7.44 -28.10 -25.01
C GLU A 344 8.69 -27.84 -25.86
N GLU A 345 9.59 -28.81 -25.99
CA GLU A 345 10.74 -28.72 -26.86
C GLU A 345 10.37 -28.49 -28.34
N GLN A 346 9.35 -29.19 -28.84
CA GLN A 346 8.85 -29.02 -30.19
C GLN A 346 8.36 -27.58 -30.44
N VAL A 347 7.64 -26.99 -29.49
CA VAL A 347 7.14 -25.64 -29.58
C VAL A 347 8.27 -24.61 -29.46
N THR A 348 9.26 -24.88 -28.59
CA THR A 348 10.37 -23.97 -28.31
C THR A 348 11.38 -23.90 -29.45
N LYS A 349 11.57 -24.98 -30.23
CA LYS A 349 12.49 -25.03 -31.39
C LYS A 349 12.25 -23.95 -32.43
N ASN A 350 11.05 -23.40 -32.49
CA ASN A 350 10.67 -22.36 -33.44
C ASN A 350 10.99 -20.94 -32.96
N ASN A 351 11.64 -20.76 -31.80
CA ASN A 351 12.04 -19.49 -31.20
C ASN A 351 10.92 -18.44 -31.13
N THR A 352 9.71 -18.87 -30.85
CA THR A 352 8.52 -18.00 -30.72
C THR A 352 8.48 -17.32 -29.36
N ALA A 353 7.78 -16.18 -29.28
CA ALA A 353 7.55 -15.47 -28.01
C ALA A 353 6.85 -16.36 -26.95
N PRO A 354 7.09 -16.15 -25.66
CA PRO A 354 6.48 -16.98 -24.59
C PRO A 354 4.95 -17.11 -24.72
N LEU A 355 4.25 -16.03 -25.05
CA LEU A 355 2.79 -16.07 -25.24
C LEU A 355 2.39 -16.99 -26.41
N GLU A 356 3.07 -16.88 -27.56
CA GLU A 356 2.79 -17.74 -28.72
C GLU A 356 3.07 -19.21 -28.43
N ARG A 357 4.13 -19.50 -27.66
CA ARG A 357 4.44 -20.86 -27.19
C ARG A 357 3.32 -21.41 -26.31
N ALA A 358 2.82 -20.61 -25.36
CA ALA A 358 1.74 -21.01 -24.47
C ALA A 358 0.43 -21.31 -25.24
N ILE A 359 0.05 -20.43 -26.16
CA ILE A 359 -1.11 -20.62 -27.03
C ILE A 359 -0.97 -21.91 -27.86
N LYS A 360 0.21 -22.16 -28.42
CA LYS A 360 0.47 -23.35 -29.23
C LYS A 360 0.41 -24.64 -28.41
N LEU A 361 0.92 -24.62 -27.18
CA LEU A 361 0.81 -25.75 -26.24
C LEU A 361 -0.67 -26.09 -25.98
N CYS A 362 -1.50 -25.08 -25.66
CA CYS A 362 -2.92 -25.27 -25.43
C CYS A 362 -3.63 -25.80 -26.69
N SER A 363 -3.32 -25.23 -27.86
CA SER A 363 -3.90 -25.69 -29.13
C SER A 363 -3.59 -27.15 -29.44
N LEU A 364 -2.36 -27.60 -29.20
CA LEU A 364 -1.96 -29.02 -29.42
C LEU A 364 -2.64 -29.98 -28.45
N LEU A 365 -3.11 -29.52 -27.33
CA LEU A 365 -3.80 -30.31 -26.30
C LEU A 365 -5.32 -30.08 -26.27
N ASN A 366 -5.87 -29.34 -27.27
CA ASN A 366 -7.28 -28.98 -27.34
C ASN A 366 -7.84 -28.34 -26.07
N ILE A 367 -7.08 -27.44 -25.47
CA ILE A 367 -7.50 -26.65 -24.32
C ILE A 367 -8.03 -25.32 -24.86
N GLU A 368 -9.31 -25.02 -24.58
CA GLU A 368 -9.99 -23.76 -24.94
C GLU A 368 -9.77 -22.69 -23.89
#